data_469f7f169aa4a51b404909e8328f5d42
#
_entry.id   469f7f169aa4a51b404909e8328f5d42
#
_cell.length_a   1.000
_cell.length_b   1.000
_cell.length_c   1.000
_cell.angle_alpha   90.00
_cell.angle_beta   90.00
_cell.angle_gamma   90.00
#
_symmetry.space_group_name_H-M   'P 1'
#
loop_
_entity.id
_entity.type
_entity.pdbx_description
1 polymer ?
#
loop_
_entity_poly.entity_id
_entity_poly.type
_entity_poly.pdbx_seq_one_letter_code
_entity_poly.pdbx_strand_id
1 'polypeptide(L)'
;MDNPGLNSAAAKGNWRTPLVVIAAGCLIALLGFGARSAYGLLLEPMTGARGWGRETFAIAIAIQNLVWGFGVPFASMLADRYGPSRVLAVGAIVYSIGTAGMATATTGAGLTLFGGVLTGLGIALTSFSIALAAMAKVVDPGRQSLVLGIGTSAGSFGQVIFSPLSQL
;
A
#
# COMPACT_ATOMS: atom_id res chain seq x y z
N MET A 1 -30.38 -5.59 38.24
CA MET A 1 -31.26 -5.94 37.10
C MET A 1 -30.35 -6.13 35.90
N ASP A 2 -29.87 -7.33 35.76
CA ASP A 2 -29.01 -7.71 34.62
C ASP A 2 -29.87 -7.85 33.36
N ASN A 3 -29.56 -7.09 32.35
CA ASN A 3 -30.26 -7.12 31.07
C ASN A 3 -29.64 -8.20 30.16
N PRO A 4 -30.26 -9.38 30.00
CA PRO A 4 -29.67 -10.49 29.24
C PRO A 4 -29.65 -10.27 27.73
N GLY A 5 -30.18 -9.13 27.23
CA GLY A 5 -30.25 -8.81 25.81
C GLY A 5 -28.97 -8.21 25.21
N LEU A 6 -28.00 -7.76 26.01
CA LEU A 6 -26.79 -7.10 25.49
C LEU A 6 -25.63 -8.07 25.16
N ASN A 7 -25.70 -9.32 25.62
CA ASN A 7 -24.63 -10.30 25.41
C ASN A 7 -24.77 -11.18 24.18
N SER A 8 -25.89 -11.13 23.45
CA SER A 8 -26.09 -12.00 22.27
C SER A 8 -25.62 -11.41 20.94
N ALA A 9 -25.22 -10.13 20.92
CA ALA A 9 -24.72 -9.49 19.71
C ALA A 9 -23.20 -9.69 19.46
N ALA A 10 -22.49 -10.24 20.45
CA ALA A 10 -21.03 -10.39 20.40
C ALA A 10 -20.53 -11.67 19.68
N ALA A 11 -21.42 -12.55 19.24
CA ALA A 11 -21.05 -13.88 18.74
C ALA A 11 -21.11 -14.05 17.20
N LYS A 12 -21.35 -12.99 16.43
CA LYS A 12 -21.12 -13.03 14.97
C LYS A 12 -19.71 -12.53 14.74
N GLY A 13 -18.82 -13.43 14.27
CA GLY A 13 -17.42 -13.13 13.97
C GLY A 13 -17.27 -11.84 13.17
N ASN A 14 -17.11 -10.74 13.87
CA ASN A 14 -17.11 -9.43 13.27
C ASN A 14 -15.68 -9.22 12.74
N TRP A 15 -15.45 -9.47 11.45
CA TRP A 15 -14.20 -9.20 10.75
C TRP A 15 -13.71 -7.74 10.92
N ARG A 16 -14.53 -6.86 11.50
CA ARG A 16 -14.20 -5.48 11.88
C ARG A 16 -13.72 -5.36 13.33
N THR A 17 -13.27 -6.43 13.96
CA THR A 17 -12.64 -6.32 15.28
C THR A 17 -11.42 -5.40 15.16
N PRO A 18 -11.19 -4.49 16.14
CA PRO A 18 -10.05 -3.56 16.11
C PRO A 18 -8.73 -4.24 15.80
N LEU A 19 -8.52 -5.43 16.35
CA LEU A 19 -7.30 -6.21 16.13
C LEU A 19 -7.09 -6.58 14.65
N VAL A 20 -8.14 -7.01 13.96
CA VAL A 20 -8.06 -7.39 12.53
C VAL A 20 -7.76 -6.17 11.67
N VAL A 21 -8.38 -5.04 11.95
CA VAL A 21 -8.14 -3.80 11.19
C VAL A 21 -6.72 -3.30 11.41
N ILE A 22 -6.21 -3.35 12.65
CA ILE A 22 -4.84 -2.95 12.98
C ILE A 22 -3.84 -3.90 12.30
N ALA A 23 -4.04 -5.22 12.41
CA ALA A 23 -3.17 -6.20 11.77
C ALA A 23 -3.14 -6.05 10.24
N ALA A 24 -4.30 -5.86 9.61
CA ALA A 24 -4.40 -5.59 8.17
C ALA A 24 -3.71 -4.28 7.78
N GLY A 25 -3.89 -3.22 8.55
CA GLY A 25 -3.23 -1.94 8.33
C GLY A 25 -1.70 -2.03 8.45
N CYS A 26 -1.19 -2.76 9.45
CA CYS A 26 0.23 -3.04 9.61
C CYS A 26 0.78 -3.87 8.43
N LEU A 27 0.04 -4.88 7.98
CA LEU A 27 0.44 -5.69 6.82
C LEU A 27 0.49 -4.86 5.53
N ILE A 28 -0.50 -4.00 5.30
CA ILE A 28 -0.52 -3.07 4.16
C ILE A 28 0.68 -2.12 4.22
N ALA A 29 0.98 -1.57 5.39
CA ALA A 29 2.14 -0.71 5.60
C ALA A 29 3.46 -1.45 5.32
N LEU A 30 3.61 -2.64 5.89
CA LEU A 30 4.80 -3.49 5.72
C LEU A 30 5.04 -3.84 4.25
N LEU A 31 4.02 -4.34 3.56
CA LEU A 31 4.11 -4.73 2.15
C LEU A 31 4.30 -3.51 1.24
N GLY A 32 3.54 -2.43 1.47
CA GLY A 32 3.60 -1.23 0.64
C GLY A 32 4.96 -0.53 0.69
N PHE A 33 5.51 -0.30 1.88
CA PHE A 33 6.82 0.31 2.04
C PHE A 33 7.96 -0.67 1.69
N GLY A 34 7.79 -1.96 2.03
CA GLY A 34 8.77 -2.99 1.74
C GLY A 34 8.96 -3.19 0.25
N ALA A 35 7.91 -3.47 -0.50
CA ALA A 35 7.98 -3.65 -1.95
C ALA A 35 8.56 -2.41 -2.66
N ARG A 36 8.20 -1.21 -2.18
CA ARG A 36 8.70 0.02 -2.76
C ARG A 36 10.21 0.21 -2.54
N SER A 37 10.75 -0.20 -1.39
CA SER A 37 12.19 -0.11 -1.13
C SER A 37 13.02 -0.98 -2.08
N ALA A 38 12.44 -2.07 -2.59
CA ALA A 38 13.09 -2.96 -3.55
C ALA A 38 13.22 -2.38 -4.97
N TYR A 39 12.43 -1.36 -5.35
CA TYR A 39 12.50 -0.79 -6.72
C TYR A 39 13.87 -0.21 -7.07
N GLY A 40 14.56 0.40 -6.11
CA GLY A 40 15.91 0.91 -6.33
C GLY A 40 16.91 -0.19 -6.69
N LEU A 41 16.73 -1.39 -6.16
CA LEU A 41 17.59 -2.55 -6.39
C LEU A 41 17.29 -3.24 -7.72
N LEU A 42 16.09 -3.05 -8.28
CA LEU A 42 15.70 -3.57 -9.58
C LEU A 42 16.24 -2.75 -10.76
N LEU A 43 16.79 -1.56 -10.51
CA LEU A 43 17.31 -0.66 -11.54
C LEU A 43 18.38 -1.35 -12.40
N GLU A 44 19.43 -1.89 -11.79
CA GLU A 44 20.55 -2.51 -12.51
C GLU A 44 20.14 -3.76 -13.30
N PRO A 45 19.46 -4.76 -12.69
CA PRO A 45 19.06 -5.95 -13.43
C PRO A 45 18.07 -5.64 -14.56
N MET A 46 17.14 -4.71 -14.38
CA MET A 46 16.18 -4.36 -15.43
C MET A 46 16.80 -3.58 -16.59
N THR A 47 17.67 -2.61 -16.30
CA THR A 47 18.35 -1.83 -17.34
C THR A 47 19.36 -2.68 -18.09
N GLY A 48 20.12 -3.54 -17.40
CA GLY A 48 21.09 -4.45 -18.00
C GLY A 48 20.45 -5.52 -18.90
N ALA A 49 19.37 -6.17 -18.41
CA ALA A 49 18.70 -7.24 -19.14
C ALA A 49 17.96 -6.76 -20.41
N ARG A 50 17.54 -5.50 -20.46
CA ARG A 50 16.71 -4.93 -21.54
C ARG A 50 17.47 -3.92 -22.41
N GLY A 51 18.71 -3.58 -22.08
CA GLY A 51 19.50 -2.57 -22.78
C GLY A 51 18.90 -1.14 -22.67
N TRP A 52 18.05 -0.90 -21.65
CA TRP A 52 17.46 0.41 -21.43
C TRP A 52 18.44 1.36 -20.72
N GLY A 53 18.44 2.62 -21.13
CA GLY A 53 19.18 3.65 -20.39
C GLY A 53 18.58 3.86 -18.99
N ARG A 54 19.41 4.25 -18.03
CA ARG A 54 18.98 4.62 -16.67
C ARG A 54 17.89 5.70 -16.68
N GLU A 55 17.88 6.54 -17.71
CA GLU A 55 16.88 7.60 -17.91
C GLU A 55 15.46 7.05 -18.06
N THR A 56 15.27 5.95 -18.81
CA THR A 56 13.95 5.33 -19.01
C THR A 56 13.34 4.87 -17.71
N PHE A 57 14.15 4.25 -16.84
CA PHE A 57 13.71 3.82 -15.52
C PHE A 57 13.45 5.02 -14.59
N ALA A 58 14.34 6.00 -14.61
CA ALA A 58 14.20 7.23 -13.81
C ALA A 58 12.92 8.00 -14.16
N ILE A 59 12.57 8.11 -15.44
CA ILE A 59 11.33 8.73 -15.93
C ILE A 59 10.12 7.94 -15.40
N ALA A 60 10.13 6.61 -15.50
CA ALA A 60 9.03 5.79 -14.99
C ALA A 60 8.82 6.00 -13.48
N ILE A 61 9.88 6.03 -12.67
CA ILE A 61 9.81 6.30 -11.23
C ILE A 61 9.39 7.74 -10.94
N ALA A 62 9.83 8.71 -11.71
CA ALA A 62 9.40 10.11 -11.56
C ALA A 62 7.89 10.24 -11.79
N ILE A 63 7.36 9.63 -12.86
CA ILE A 63 5.92 9.59 -13.16
C ILE A 63 5.17 8.84 -12.06
N GLN A 64 5.70 7.71 -11.57
CA GLN A 64 5.12 6.98 -10.44
C GLN A 64 4.94 7.86 -9.20
N ASN A 65 5.97 8.61 -8.82
CA ASN A 65 5.90 9.51 -7.67
C ASN A 65 4.92 10.67 -7.89
N LEU A 66 4.86 11.18 -9.12
CA LEU A 66 3.94 12.25 -9.48
C LEU A 66 2.48 11.77 -9.42
N VAL A 67 2.18 10.63 -10.04
CA VAL A 67 0.85 10.00 -10.00
C VAL A 67 0.45 9.64 -8.57
N TRP A 68 1.37 9.10 -7.79
CA TRP A 68 1.15 8.83 -6.38
C TRP A 68 0.84 10.10 -5.59
N GLY A 69 1.65 11.15 -5.71
CA GLY A 69 1.48 12.40 -4.98
C GLY A 69 0.14 13.06 -5.28
N PHE A 70 -0.23 13.18 -6.56
CA PHE A 70 -1.54 13.73 -6.97
C PHE A 70 -2.69 12.76 -6.66
N GLY A 71 -2.46 11.46 -6.72
CA GLY A 71 -3.49 10.45 -6.51
C GLY A 71 -3.95 10.31 -5.06
N VAL A 72 -3.08 10.57 -4.07
CA VAL A 72 -3.40 10.38 -2.64
C VAL A 72 -4.62 11.19 -2.17
N PRO A 73 -4.79 12.48 -2.48
CA PRO A 73 -5.98 13.23 -2.09
C PRO A 73 -7.27 12.61 -2.66
N PHE A 74 -7.25 12.22 -3.94
CA PHE A 74 -8.42 11.59 -4.58
C PHE A 74 -8.71 10.21 -3.99
N ALA A 75 -7.67 9.41 -3.74
CA ALA A 75 -7.81 8.10 -3.10
C ALA A 75 -8.40 8.23 -1.68
N SER A 76 -8.00 9.25 -0.93
CA SER A 76 -8.56 9.54 0.41
C SER A 76 -10.04 9.94 0.33
N MET A 77 -10.42 10.79 -0.62
CA MET A 77 -11.83 11.14 -0.88
C MET A 77 -12.67 9.91 -1.27
N LEU A 78 -12.12 9.01 -2.09
CA LEU A 78 -12.78 7.75 -2.44
C LEU A 78 -12.94 6.85 -1.19
N ALA A 79 -11.92 6.79 -0.34
CA ALA A 79 -11.95 6.00 0.88
C ALA A 79 -13.00 6.52 1.88
N ASP A 80 -13.18 7.83 1.96
CA ASP A 80 -14.24 8.41 2.79
C ASP A 80 -15.64 8.13 2.23
N ARG A 81 -15.79 8.13 0.90
CA ARG A 81 -17.08 7.89 0.24
C ARG A 81 -17.49 6.42 0.17
N TYR A 82 -16.58 5.53 -0.21
CA TYR A 82 -16.85 4.11 -0.48
C TYR A 82 -16.36 3.16 0.61
N GLY A 83 -15.65 3.68 1.58
CA GLY A 83 -15.01 2.94 2.65
C GLY A 83 -13.57 2.51 2.33
N PRO A 84 -12.67 2.55 3.33
CA PRO A 84 -11.24 2.30 3.13
C PRO A 84 -10.94 0.89 2.61
N SER A 85 -11.65 -0.14 3.07
CA SER A 85 -11.39 -1.52 2.67
C SER A 85 -11.59 -1.78 1.17
N ARG A 86 -12.61 -1.16 0.56
CA ARG A 86 -12.86 -1.31 -0.88
C ARG A 86 -11.80 -0.59 -1.71
N VAL A 87 -11.43 0.61 -1.31
CA VAL A 87 -10.42 1.40 -2.02
C VAL A 87 -9.05 0.72 -1.93
N LEU A 88 -8.67 0.22 -0.75
CA LEU A 88 -7.44 -0.54 -0.55
C LEU A 88 -7.42 -1.83 -1.39
N ALA A 89 -8.55 -2.57 -1.48
CA ALA A 89 -8.64 -3.78 -2.31
C ALA A 89 -8.47 -3.46 -3.81
N VAL A 90 -9.16 -2.44 -4.31
CA VAL A 90 -9.00 -1.99 -5.71
C VAL A 90 -7.56 -1.52 -5.95
N GLY A 91 -6.98 -0.77 -5.01
CA GLY A 91 -5.61 -0.32 -5.08
C GLY A 91 -4.61 -1.48 -5.15
N ALA A 92 -4.82 -2.53 -4.35
CA ALA A 92 -3.98 -3.73 -4.36
C ALA A 92 -4.03 -4.44 -5.72
N ILE A 93 -5.20 -4.54 -6.34
CA ILE A 93 -5.37 -5.12 -7.68
C ILE A 93 -4.63 -4.28 -8.73
N VAL A 94 -4.84 -2.96 -8.73
CA VAL A 94 -4.19 -2.02 -9.67
C VAL A 94 -2.67 -2.07 -9.49
N TYR A 95 -2.19 -2.09 -8.25
CA TYR A 95 -0.77 -2.21 -7.93
C TYR A 95 -0.16 -3.52 -8.44
N SER A 96 -0.86 -4.64 -8.24
CA SER A 96 -0.42 -5.95 -8.72
C SER A 96 -0.34 -6.02 -10.24
N ILE A 97 -1.35 -5.47 -10.95
CA ILE A 97 -1.35 -5.38 -12.41
C ILE A 97 -0.20 -4.48 -12.90
N GLY A 98 0.00 -3.34 -12.27
CA GLY A 98 1.09 -2.42 -12.59
C GLY A 98 2.46 -3.07 -12.44
N THR A 99 2.71 -3.74 -11.31
CA THR A 99 3.97 -4.43 -11.03
C THR A 99 4.20 -5.63 -11.97
N ALA A 100 3.18 -6.44 -12.23
CA ALA A 100 3.26 -7.55 -13.18
C ALA A 100 3.51 -7.05 -14.62
N GLY A 101 2.82 -5.99 -15.02
CA GLY A 101 3.02 -5.35 -16.33
C GLY A 101 4.42 -4.74 -16.48
N MET A 102 4.97 -4.16 -15.39
CA MET A 102 6.35 -3.67 -15.37
C MET A 102 7.37 -4.80 -15.62
N ALA A 103 7.16 -5.96 -14.99
CA ALA A 103 8.04 -7.12 -15.17
C ALA A 103 8.02 -7.67 -16.63
N THR A 104 6.87 -7.56 -17.30
CA THR A 104 6.69 -8.04 -18.69
C THR A 104 6.92 -6.96 -19.76
N ALA A 105 7.09 -5.70 -19.36
CA ALA A 105 7.29 -4.60 -20.29
C ALA A 105 8.54 -4.81 -21.18
N THR A 106 8.37 -4.68 -22.49
CA THR A 106 9.46 -4.82 -23.48
C THR A 106 9.89 -3.46 -24.05
N THR A 107 9.12 -2.40 -23.79
CA THR A 107 9.38 -1.04 -24.28
C THR A 107 9.44 -0.04 -23.12
N GLY A 108 10.19 1.05 -23.28
CA GLY A 108 10.25 2.13 -22.29
C GLY A 108 8.87 2.77 -22.02
N ALA A 109 8.03 2.88 -23.07
CA ALA A 109 6.65 3.36 -22.91
C ALA A 109 5.80 2.39 -22.08
N GLY A 110 5.95 1.07 -22.26
CA GLY A 110 5.31 0.05 -21.45
C GLY A 110 5.75 0.13 -19.99
N LEU A 111 7.05 0.29 -19.73
CA LEU A 111 7.58 0.49 -18.39
C LEU A 111 6.98 1.73 -17.72
N THR A 112 6.89 2.84 -18.45
CA THR A 112 6.31 4.11 -17.94
C THR A 112 4.82 3.95 -17.64
N LEU A 113 4.07 3.25 -18.50
CA LEU A 113 2.65 3.03 -18.28
C LEU A 113 2.40 2.11 -17.08
N PHE A 114 3.02 0.94 -17.04
CA PHE A 114 2.79 -0.03 -15.97
C PHE A 114 3.52 0.35 -14.69
N GLY A 115 4.81 0.63 -14.76
CA GLY A 115 5.64 0.98 -13.59
C GLY A 115 5.43 2.41 -13.10
N GLY A 116 5.15 3.35 -14.02
CA GLY A 116 4.88 4.74 -13.68
C GLY A 116 3.42 4.96 -13.30
N VAL A 117 2.51 4.89 -14.28
CA VAL A 117 1.11 5.32 -14.08
C VAL A 117 0.32 4.31 -13.25
N LEU A 118 0.25 3.04 -13.66
CA LEU A 118 -0.56 2.04 -12.97
C LEU A 118 -0.05 1.77 -11.56
N THR A 119 1.24 1.55 -11.41
CA THR A 119 1.85 1.32 -10.09
C THR A 119 1.70 2.55 -9.20
N GLY A 120 1.92 3.77 -9.73
CA GLY A 120 1.70 5.01 -8.99
C GLY A 120 0.27 5.18 -8.50
N LEU A 121 -0.72 4.87 -9.36
CA LEU A 121 -2.14 4.88 -8.98
C LEU A 121 -2.45 3.81 -7.94
N GLY A 122 -1.92 2.59 -8.11
CA GLY A 122 -2.04 1.52 -7.12
C GLY A 122 -1.50 1.92 -5.75
N ILE A 123 -0.32 2.55 -5.70
CA ILE A 123 0.28 3.08 -4.46
C ILE A 123 -0.60 4.17 -3.85
N ALA A 124 -1.18 5.06 -4.65
CA ALA A 124 -2.08 6.09 -4.15
C ALA A 124 -3.32 5.50 -3.49
N LEU A 125 -3.95 4.51 -4.11
CA LEU A 125 -5.14 3.82 -3.61
C LEU A 125 -4.84 2.91 -2.40
N THR A 126 -3.63 2.38 -2.28
CA THR A 126 -3.14 1.62 -1.12
C THR A 126 -2.36 2.48 -0.13
N SER A 127 -2.57 3.79 -0.18
CA SER A 127 -1.76 4.72 0.60
C SER A 127 -1.82 4.44 2.09
N PHE A 128 -0.68 4.57 2.72
CA PHE A 128 -0.48 4.40 4.15
C PHE A 128 -1.41 5.30 4.99
N SER A 129 -1.70 6.51 4.51
CA SER A 129 -2.64 7.42 5.17
C SER A 129 -4.05 6.86 5.27
N ILE A 130 -4.55 6.15 4.24
CA ILE A 130 -5.86 5.48 4.28
C ILE A 130 -5.85 4.34 5.30
N ALA A 131 -4.78 3.54 5.32
CA ALA A 131 -4.62 2.46 6.29
C ALA A 131 -4.56 2.99 7.72
N LEU A 132 -3.76 4.03 8.00
CA LEU A 132 -3.68 4.68 9.30
C LEU A 132 -5.01 5.28 9.73
N ALA A 133 -5.71 5.98 8.84
CA ALA A 133 -7.03 6.55 9.15
C ALA A 133 -8.05 5.45 9.50
N ALA A 134 -8.01 4.30 8.80
CA ALA A 134 -8.86 3.15 9.12
C ALA A 134 -8.52 2.56 10.50
N MET A 135 -7.23 2.44 10.83
CA MET A 135 -6.76 1.95 12.12
C MET A 135 -7.16 2.89 13.27
N ALA A 136 -7.03 4.21 13.07
CA ALA A 136 -7.40 5.21 14.06
C ALA A 136 -8.90 5.23 14.37
N LYS A 137 -9.76 4.94 13.37
CA LYS A 137 -11.23 4.91 13.52
C LYS A 137 -11.76 3.76 14.38
N VAL A 138 -10.97 2.71 14.62
CA VAL A 138 -11.43 1.51 15.35
C VAL A 138 -10.93 1.44 16.78
N VAL A 139 -10.20 2.46 17.25
CA VAL A 139 -9.66 2.55 18.62
C VAL A 139 -10.11 3.81 19.32
N ASP A 140 -10.11 3.79 20.65
CA ASP A 140 -10.41 4.95 21.47
C ASP A 140 -9.41 6.08 21.24
N PRO A 141 -9.82 7.36 21.36
CA PRO A 141 -8.95 8.53 21.14
C PRO A 141 -7.62 8.47 21.90
N GLY A 142 -7.63 7.95 23.13
CA GLY A 142 -6.43 7.82 23.97
C GLY A 142 -5.41 6.79 23.45
N ARG A 143 -5.80 5.89 22.55
CA ARG A 143 -4.93 4.83 21.99
C ARG A 143 -4.55 5.08 20.54
N GLN A 144 -5.06 6.13 19.92
CA GLN A 144 -4.80 6.43 18.50
C GLN A 144 -3.31 6.62 18.21
N SER A 145 -2.61 7.40 19.02
CA SER A 145 -1.16 7.64 18.84
C SER A 145 -0.34 6.35 18.92
N LEU A 146 -0.70 5.42 19.81
CA LEU A 146 -0.05 4.11 19.91
C LEU A 146 -0.25 3.30 18.63
N VAL A 147 -1.49 3.23 18.14
CA VAL A 147 -1.83 2.45 16.93
C VAL A 147 -1.20 3.04 15.68
N LEU A 148 -1.16 4.38 15.56
CA LEU A 148 -0.46 5.07 14.49
C LEU A 148 1.06 4.81 14.54
N GLY A 149 1.64 4.80 15.75
CA GLY A 149 3.04 4.43 15.95
C GLY A 149 3.36 3.00 15.52
N ILE A 150 2.51 2.03 15.91
CA ILE A 150 2.64 0.62 15.49
C ILE A 150 2.56 0.49 13.97
N GLY A 151 1.59 1.15 13.32
CA GLY A 151 1.45 1.13 11.86
C GLY A 151 2.68 1.70 11.14
N THR A 152 3.22 2.81 11.64
CA THR A 152 4.44 3.44 11.09
C THR A 152 5.66 2.53 11.27
N SER A 153 5.81 1.92 12.44
CA SER A 153 6.89 0.96 12.72
C SER A 153 6.82 -0.27 11.82
N ALA A 154 5.60 -0.78 11.56
CA ALA A 154 5.41 -1.90 10.63
C ALA A 154 5.88 -1.55 9.21
N GLY A 155 5.63 -0.33 8.73
CA GLY A 155 6.12 0.16 7.45
C GLY A 155 7.65 0.19 7.38
N SER A 156 8.29 0.76 8.39
CA SER A 156 9.75 0.81 8.49
C SER A 156 10.37 -0.60 8.55
N PHE A 157 9.74 -1.51 9.29
CA PHE A 157 10.17 -2.90 9.38
C PHE A 157 10.06 -3.63 8.04
N GLY A 158 9.02 -3.31 7.23
CA GLY A 158 8.90 -3.80 5.86
C GLY A 158 10.10 -3.44 5.00
N GLN A 159 10.61 -2.22 5.07
CA GLN A 159 11.80 -1.79 4.32
C GLN A 159 13.04 -2.59 4.71
N VAL A 160 13.22 -2.88 6.01
CA VAL A 160 14.35 -3.66 6.52
C VAL A 160 14.31 -5.11 6.02
N ILE A 161 13.12 -5.72 5.93
CA ILE A 161 12.96 -7.11 5.46
C ILE A 161 13.14 -7.20 3.95
N PHE A 162 12.49 -6.33 3.20
CA PHE A 162 12.47 -6.43 1.74
C PHE A 162 13.80 -6.06 1.07
N SER A 163 14.61 -5.20 1.70
CA SER A 163 15.93 -4.84 1.16
C SER A 163 16.85 -6.05 0.97
N PRO A 164 17.12 -6.90 1.98
CA PRO A 164 17.93 -8.10 1.76
C PRO A 164 17.22 -9.16 0.93
N LEU A 165 15.89 -9.29 1.05
CA LEU A 165 15.12 -10.30 0.31
C LEU A 165 15.16 -10.09 -1.20
N SER A 166 15.29 -8.84 -1.64
CA SER A 166 15.38 -8.50 -3.08
C SER A 166 16.78 -8.67 -3.67
N GLN A 167 17.77 -9.05 -2.87
CA GLN A 167 19.14 -9.34 -3.30
C GLN A 167 19.42 -10.85 -3.41
N LEU A 168 18.47 -11.70 -3.01
CA LEU A 168 18.53 -13.16 -3.15
C LEU A 168 17.98 -13.61 -4.48
#